data_3f79f6c64d26ea207f00106a0d5255c5
#
_entry.id   3f79f6c64d26ea207f00106a0d5255c5
#
_cell.length_a   1.000
_cell.length_b   1.000
_cell.length_c   1.000
_cell.angle_alpha   90.00
_cell.angle_beta   90.00
_cell.angle_gamma   90.00
#
_symmetry.space_group_name_H-M   'P 1'
#
loop_
_entity.id
_entity.type
_entity.pdbx_description
1 polymer ?
#
loop_
_entity_poly.entity_id
_entity_poly.type
_entity_poly.pdbx_seq_one_letter_code
_entity_poly.pdbx_strand_id
1 'polypeptide(L)'
;EMRRFAGACRFVFNRALARQNENHEAGNKYIPYGKMASWLVEWKNATETQWLKDAPSQPLQQSLKDLERAYKNFFQNRAAFPRFKKRGQNDVFRYPQGVKLDQENSRIFLPKLGWMRYRNSRQVTGVVKNVTVSQSCGKWYISIQTESEVSTPVHPSASMVGLDAGVAKLATLSDGTVFEPVNSFQKNQKKLARLQRQLSRKVKFSNNWQKQKRKIQRLHSCIANIRRDYLHKVTTTVSKNHAMIVIEDLKVSNMSKSAAGTVS
;
A
#
# COMPACT_ATOMS: atom_id res chain seq x y z
N GLU A 1 -3.32 6.67 -19.65
CA GLU A 1 -3.66 5.24 -19.66
C GLU A 1 -3.59 4.58 -18.28
N MET A 2 -2.51 4.72 -17.49
CA MET A 2 -2.39 4.12 -16.15
C MET A 2 -3.62 4.38 -15.24
N ARG A 3 -4.20 5.60 -15.27
CA ARG A 3 -5.43 5.91 -14.54
C ARG A 3 -6.65 5.14 -15.08
N ARG A 4 -6.71 4.90 -16.38
CA ARG A 4 -7.78 4.09 -17.00
C ARG A 4 -7.67 2.64 -16.51
N PHE A 5 -6.46 2.08 -16.47
CA PHE A 5 -6.22 0.71 -15.99
C PHE A 5 -6.54 0.55 -14.50
N ALA A 6 -6.09 1.49 -13.66
CA ALA A 6 -6.46 1.49 -12.24
C ALA A 6 -7.98 1.67 -12.05
N GLY A 7 -8.62 2.47 -12.92
CA GLY A 7 -10.08 2.61 -12.98
C GLY A 7 -10.79 1.32 -13.35
N ALA A 8 -10.30 0.61 -14.35
CA ALA A 8 -10.85 -0.68 -14.78
C ALA A 8 -10.70 -1.75 -13.67
N CYS A 9 -9.54 -1.82 -13.03
CA CYS A 9 -9.33 -2.72 -11.89
C CYS A 9 -10.27 -2.42 -10.72
N ARG A 10 -10.49 -1.14 -10.40
CA ARG A 10 -11.45 -0.72 -9.39
C ARG A 10 -12.88 -1.09 -9.76
N PHE A 11 -13.27 -0.88 -11.01
CA PHE A 11 -14.59 -1.23 -11.52
C PHE A 11 -14.86 -2.73 -11.38
N VAL A 12 -13.92 -3.58 -11.84
CA VAL A 12 -14.04 -5.05 -11.74
C VAL A 12 -14.14 -5.48 -10.27
N PHE A 13 -13.29 -4.96 -9.39
CA PHE A 13 -13.36 -5.25 -7.96
C PHE A 13 -14.74 -4.87 -7.38
N ASN A 14 -15.20 -3.66 -7.64
CA ASN A 14 -16.46 -3.15 -7.08
C ASN A 14 -17.69 -3.90 -7.63
N ARG A 15 -17.70 -4.19 -8.92
CA ARG A 15 -18.81 -4.94 -9.55
C ARG A 15 -18.86 -6.37 -9.02
N ALA A 16 -17.71 -7.01 -8.83
CA ALA A 16 -17.66 -8.34 -8.21
C ALA A 16 -18.11 -8.32 -6.75
N LEU A 17 -17.70 -7.30 -5.99
CA LEU A 17 -18.16 -7.13 -4.61
C LEU A 17 -19.68 -6.89 -4.53
N ALA A 18 -20.24 -6.06 -5.41
CA ALA A 18 -21.69 -5.85 -5.48
C ALA A 18 -22.43 -7.16 -5.74
N ARG A 19 -21.99 -7.95 -6.75
CA ARG A 19 -22.59 -9.24 -7.09
C ARG A 19 -22.45 -10.28 -5.96
N GLN A 20 -21.37 -10.23 -5.18
CA GLN A 20 -21.23 -11.04 -3.96
C GLN A 20 -22.21 -10.63 -2.86
N ASN A 21 -22.45 -9.32 -2.69
CA ASN A 21 -23.41 -8.82 -1.71
C ASN A 21 -24.84 -9.23 -2.09
N GLU A 22 -25.25 -9.04 -3.35
CA GLU A 22 -26.54 -9.50 -3.89
C GLU A 22 -26.71 -11.01 -3.69
N ASN A 23 -25.67 -11.80 -3.94
CA ASN A 23 -25.70 -13.26 -3.74
C ASN A 23 -25.86 -13.63 -2.24
N HIS A 24 -25.23 -12.89 -1.35
CA HIS A 24 -25.37 -13.08 0.09
C HIS A 24 -26.77 -12.68 0.59
N GLU A 25 -27.30 -11.55 0.12
CA GLU A 25 -28.67 -11.09 0.43
C GLU A 25 -29.74 -12.09 -0.05
N ALA A 26 -29.47 -12.82 -1.15
CA ALA A 26 -30.29 -13.93 -1.61
C ALA A 26 -30.14 -15.23 -0.81
N GLY A 27 -29.34 -15.23 0.29
CA GLY A 27 -29.11 -16.38 1.14
C GLY A 27 -28.14 -17.43 0.58
N ASN A 28 -27.41 -17.11 -0.49
CA ASN A 28 -26.51 -18.05 -1.15
C ASN A 28 -25.10 -18.03 -0.53
N LYS A 29 -24.36 -19.13 -0.73
CA LYS A 29 -22.97 -19.25 -0.30
C LYS A 29 -22.02 -18.35 -1.11
N TYR A 30 -20.89 -17.98 -0.49
CA TYR A 30 -19.82 -17.22 -1.15
C TYR A 30 -19.38 -17.83 -2.49
N ILE A 31 -19.19 -16.98 -3.49
CA ILE A 31 -18.80 -17.40 -4.86
C ILE A 31 -17.28 -17.29 -4.98
N PRO A 32 -16.55 -18.40 -5.23
CA PRO A 32 -15.09 -18.42 -5.33
C PRO A 32 -14.57 -17.79 -6.63
N TYR A 33 -13.25 -17.51 -6.67
CA TYR A 33 -12.57 -16.85 -7.79
C TYR A 33 -12.85 -17.47 -9.16
N GLY A 34 -12.93 -18.81 -9.26
CA GLY A 34 -13.18 -19.49 -10.54
C GLY A 34 -14.48 -19.02 -11.21
N LYS A 35 -15.56 -18.90 -10.43
CA LYS A 35 -16.84 -18.34 -10.92
C LYS A 35 -16.78 -16.82 -11.12
N MET A 36 -16.04 -16.08 -10.28
CA MET A 36 -15.83 -14.64 -10.51
C MET A 36 -15.06 -14.37 -11.81
N ALA A 37 -14.17 -15.27 -12.21
CA ALA A 37 -13.44 -15.15 -13.47
C ALA A 37 -14.35 -15.25 -14.70
N SER A 38 -15.41 -16.08 -14.67
CA SER A 38 -16.40 -16.14 -15.74
C SER A 38 -17.21 -14.83 -15.87
N TRP A 39 -17.50 -14.15 -14.74
CA TRP A 39 -18.13 -12.82 -14.80
C TRP A 39 -17.28 -11.80 -15.54
N LEU A 40 -15.96 -11.87 -15.42
CA LEU A 40 -15.07 -10.96 -16.15
C LEU A 40 -15.16 -11.18 -17.66
N VAL A 41 -15.33 -12.41 -18.11
CA VAL A 41 -15.55 -12.73 -19.53
C VAL A 41 -16.91 -12.19 -19.98
N GLU A 42 -17.97 -12.43 -19.21
CA GLU A 42 -19.30 -11.88 -19.43
C GLU A 42 -19.26 -10.35 -19.59
N TRP A 43 -18.65 -9.65 -18.63
CA TRP A 43 -18.55 -8.18 -18.67
C TRP A 43 -17.74 -7.66 -19.84
N LYS A 44 -16.66 -8.35 -20.25
CA LYS A 44 -15.92 -7.95 -21.45
C LYS A 44 -16.72 -8.05 -22.73
N ASN A 45 -17.70 -8.96 -22.79
CA ASN A 45 -18.53 -9.18 -23.97
C ASN A 45 -19.83 -8.37 -23.94
N ALA A 46 -20.24 -7.86 -22.78
CA ALA A 46 -21.42 -7.01 -22.66
C ALA A 46 -21.15 -5.62 -23.27
N THR A 47 -22.09 -5.12 -24.06
CA THR A 47 -22.00 -3.85 -24.79
C THR A 47 -21.60 -2.67 -23.88
N GLU A 48 -22.20 -2.58 -22.71
CA GLU A 48 -21.96 -1.49 -21.73
C GLU A 48 -20.55 -1.48 -21.15
N THR A 49 -19.86 -2.63 -21.14
CA THR A 49 -18.58 -2.80 -20.45
C THR A 49 -17.47 -3.32 -21.37
N GLN A 50 -17.68 -3.30 -22.70
CA GLN A 50 -16.67 -3.68 -23.71
C GLN A 50 -15.36 -2.92 -23.56
N TRP A 51 -15.38 -1.69 -23.04
CA TRP A 51 -14.19 -0.89 -22.76
C TRP A 51 -13.20 -1.59 -21.80
N LEU A 52 -13.63 -2.63 -21.07
CA LEU A 52 -12.72 -3.48 -20.28
C LEU A 52 -11.72 -4.24 -21.15
N LYS A 53 -11.99 -4.43 -22.45
CA LYS A 53 -11.05 -5.04 -23.40
C LYS A 53 -9.82 -4.16 -23.64
N ASP A 54 -9.94 -2.84 -23.43
CA ASP A 54 -8.81 -1.89 -23.52
C ASP A 54 -7.81 -2.06 -22.40
N ALA A 55 -8.25 -2.53 -21.23
CA ALA A 55 -7.37 -2.79 -20.09
C ALA A 55 -6.67 -4.16 -20.22
N PRO A 56 -5.45 -4.30 -19.67
CA PRO A 56 -4.76 -5.59 -19.67
C PRO A 56 -5.51 -6.61 -18.81
N SER A 57 -5.70 -7.82 -19.36
CA SER A 57 -6.51 -8.86 -18.73
C SER A 57 -5.99 -9.33 -17.36
N GLN A 58 -4.67 -9.45 -17.23
CA GLN A 58 -4.03 -9.91 -16.00
C GLN A 58 -4.30 -9.00 -14.80
N PRO A 59 -4.11 -7.66 -14.86
CA PRO A 59 -4.53 -6.75 -13.79
C PRO A 59 -6.00 -6.86 -13.40
N LEU A 60 -6.91 -7.07 -14.36
CA LEU A 60 -8.33 -7.27 -14.07
C LEU A 60 -8.57 -8.56 -13.29
N GLN A 61 -7.93 -9.67 -13.69
CA GLN A 61 -7.97 -10.94 -12.95
C GLN A 61 -7.36 -10.81 -11.55
N GLN A 62 -6.25 -10.05 -11.41
CA GLN A 62 -5.66 -9.79 -10.10
C GLN A 62 -6.61 -9.02 -9.17
N SER A 63 -7.45 -8.14 -9.71
CA SER A 63 -8.46 -7.45 -8.91
C SER A 63 -9.50 -8.40 -8.31
N LEU A 64 -9.88 -9.45 -9.02
CA LEU A 64 -10.77 -10.50 -8.51
C LEU A 64 -10.05 -11.38 -7.46
N LYS A 65 -8.78 -11.73 -7.68
CA LYS A 65 -7.96 -12.45 -6.68
C LYS A 65 -7.75 -11.63 -5.41
N ASP A 66 -7.62 -10.30 -5.54
CA ASP A 66 -7.52 -9.40 -4.39
C ASP A 66 -8.84 -9.37 -3.59
N LEU A 67 -10.00 -9.42 -4.28
CA LEU A 67 -11.30 -9.54 -3.62
C LEU A 67 -11.44 -10.89 -2.90
N GLU A 68 -11.08 -11.99 -3.55
CA GLU A 68 -11.07 -13.31 -2.92
C GLU A 68 -10.22 -13.34 -1.66
N ARG A 69 -9.01 -12.75 -1.73
CA ARG A 69 -8.12 -12.64 -0.57
C ARG A 69 -8.74 -11.80 0.56
N ALA A 70 -9.43 -10.71 0.20
CA ALA A 70 -10.12 -9.88 1.18
C ALA A 70 -11.22 -10.65 1.91
N TYR A 71 -12.01 -11.47 1.21
CA TYR A 71 -12.99 -12.36 1.81
C TYR A 71 -12.37 -13.45 2.66
N LYS A 72 -11.29 -14.09 2.19
CA LYS A 72 -10.54 -15.09 3.00
C LYS A 72 -10.04 -14.50 4.32
N ASN A 73 -9.49 -13.28 4.27
CA ASN A 73 -9.05 -12.58 5.47
C ASN A 73 -10.22 -12.23 6.41
N PHE A 74 -11.36 -11.86 5.86
CA PHE A 74 -12.58 -11.61 6.65
C PHE A 74 -13.08 -12.88 7.34
N PHE A 75 -13.23 -13.99 6.61
CA PHE A 75 -13.68 -15.26 7.19
C PHE A 75 -12.72 -15.84 8.23
N GLN A 76 -11.43 -15.49 8.13
CA GLN A 76 -10.40 -15.85 9.12
C GLN A 76 -10.26 -14.84 10.27
N ASN A 77 -11.16 -13.86 10.39
CA ASN A 77 -11.13 -12.78 11.39
C ASN A 77 -9.82 -11.95 11.38
N ARG A 78 -9.11 -11.92 10.25
CA ARG A 78 -7.87 -11.13 10.08
C ARG A 78 -8.13 -9.71 9.59
N ALA A 79 -9.28 -9.45 9.00
CA ALA A 79 -9.67 -8.16 8.47
C ALA A 79 -11.17 -7.94 8.52
N ALA A 80 -11.61 -6.67 8.47
CA ALA A 80 -13.01 -6.31 8.33
C ALA A 80 -13.56 -6.69 6.94
N PHE A 81 -14.89 -6.68 6.82
CA PHE A 81 -15.60 -6.95 5.56
C PHE A 81 -15.07 -6.07 4.41
N PRO A 82 -14.94 -6.63 3.18
CA PRO A 82 -14.46 -5.88 2.03
C PRO A 82 -15.31 -4.65 1.74
N ARG A 83 -14.66 -3.52 1.40
CA ARG A 83 -15.32 -2.25 1.10
C ARG A 83 -15.13 -1.85 -0.36
N PHE A 84 -16.10 -1.13 -0.92
CA PHE A 84 -15.99 -0.56 -2.26
C PHE A 84 -14.80 0.39 -2.37
N LYS A 85 -14.00 0.21 -3.41
CA LYS A 85 -12.84 1.06 -3.72
C LYS A 85 -13.31 2.41 -4.27
N LYS A 86 -12.79 3.51 -3.74
CA LYS A 86 -13.12 4.87 -4.18
C LYS A 86 -12.09 5.38 -5.20
N ARG A 87 -12.55 6.21 -6.15
CA ARG A 87 -11.68 6.85 -7.14
C ARG A 87 -10.62 7.74 -6.47
N GLY A 88 -9.37 7.60 -6.91
CA GLY A 88 -8.25 8.39 -6.38
C GLY A 88 -7.80 8.02 -4.98
N GLN A 89 -8.28 6.88 -4.46
CA GLN A 89 -7.79 6.26 -3.23
C GLN A 89 -7.18 4.91 -3.58
N ASN A 90 -5.87 4.76 -3.33
CA ASN A 90 -5.13 3.52 -3.59
C ASN A 90 -5.31 3.02 -5.04
N ASP A 91 -5.18 3.93 -6.03
CA ASP A 91 -5.18 3.53 -7.43
C ASP A 91 -3.97 2.63 -7.68
N VAL A 92 -4.24 1.34 -7.95
CA VAL A 92 -3.24 0.28 -8.08
C VAL A 92 -3.69 -0.77 -9.08
N PHE A 93 -2.73 -1.33 -9.81
CA PHE A 93 -2.93 -2.53 -10.64
C PHE A 93 -1.63 -3.33 -10.70
N ARG A 94 -1.74 -4.65 -10.89
CA ARG A 94 -0.62 -5.58 -10.76
C ARG A 94 -0.53 -6.52 -11.95
N TYR A 95 0.70 -6.71 -12.42
CA TYR A 95 1.08 -7.67 -13.45
C TYR A 95 1.79 -8.86 -12.81
N PRO A 96 1.21 -10.06 -12.82
CA PRO A 96 1.88 -11.26 -12.33
C PRO A 96 2.94 -11.80 -13.29
N GLN A 97 2.87 -11.43 -14.58
CA GLN A 97 3.78 -11.88 -15.64
C GLN A 97 3.74 -10.94 -16.84
N GLY A 98 4.59 -11.20 -17.84
CA GLY A 98 4.63 -10.42 -19.09
C GLY A 98 5.37 -9.09 -18.96
N VAL A 99 6.04 -8.85 -17.85
CA VAL A 99 6.86 -7.67 -17.62
C VAL A 99 8.30 -7.96 -18.06
N LYS A 100 8.96 -6.97 -18.70
CA LYS A 100 10.39 -7.03 -19.04
C LYS A 100 11.09 -5.83 -18.42
N LEU A 101 12.28 -6.04 -17.88
CA LEU A 101 13.14 -5.00 -17.31
C LEU A 101 14.35 -4.77 -18.22
N ASP A 102 14.61 -3.51 -18.51
CA ASP A 102 15.83 -3.03 -19.13
C ASP A 102 16.48 -2.07 -18.11
N GLN A 103 17.35 -2.63 -17.27
CA GLN A 103 17.92 -1.90 -16.14
C GLN A 103 18.98 -0.90 -16.61
N GLU A 104 19.72 -1.21 -17.68
CA GLU A 104 20.75 -0.34 -18.26
C GLU A 104 20.15 0.97 -18.73
N ASN A 105 18.99 0.92 -19.41
CA ASN A 105 18.28 2.10 -19.90
C ASN A 105 17.20 2.60 -18.91
N SER A 106 17.12 2.03 -17.72
CA SER A 106 16.09 2.38 -16.71
C SER A 106 14.68 2.35 -17.29
N ARG A 107 14.34 1.28 -18.04
CA ARG A 107 13.03 1.08 -18.66
C ARG A 107 12.37 -0.22 -18.20
N ILE A 108 11.05 -0.19 -18.18
CA ILE A 108 10.20 -1.34 -17.90
C ILE A 108 9.15 -1.48 -19.00
N PHE A 109 8.97 -2.68 -19.51
CA PHE A 109 7.86 -3.01 -20.40
C PHE A 109 6.68 -3.52 -19.58
N LEU A 110 5.52 -2.90 -19.76
CA LEU A 110 4.25 -3.33 -19.17
C LEU A 110 3.24 -3.61 -20.28
N PRO A 111 2.57 -4.77 -20.28
CA PRO A 111 1.58 -5.11 -21.29
C PRO A 111 0.52 -4.01 -21.47
N LYS A 112 0.25 -3.65 -22.71
CA LYS A 112 -0.62 -2.54 -23.17
C LYS A 112 -0.16 -1.12 -22.82
N LEU A 113 0.91 -0.95 -22.05
CA LEU A 113 1.55 0.36 -21.82
C LEU A 113 2.84 0.53 -22.61
N GLY A 114 3.46 -0.59 -23.03
CA GLY A 114 4.75 -0.57 -23.71
C GLY A 114 5.93 -0.25 -22.78
N TRP A 115 7.02 0.20 -23.38
CA TRP A 115 8.22 0.58 -22.65
C TRP A 115 8.06 1.95 -21.99
N MET A 116 8.32 2.00 -20.68
CA MET A 116 8.27 3.22 -19.88
C MET A 116 9.57 3.43 -19.11
N ARG A 117 10.00 4.68 -19.03
CA ARG A 117 11.13 5.04 -18.15
C ARG A 117 10.68 5.05 -16.70
N TYR A 118 11.53 4.55 -15.82
CA TYR A 118 11.34 4.63 -14.37
C TYR A 118 12.65 5.05 -13.71
N ARG A 119 12.56 5.62 -12.51
CA ARG A 119 13.75 5.91 -11.72
C ARG A 119 14.20 4.63 -11.03
N ASN A 120 15.26 4.03 -11.50
CA ASN A 120 15.86 2.88 -10.87
C ASN A 120 16.51 3.32 -9.54
N SER A 121 16.00 2.83 -8.41
CA SER A 121 16.51 3.16 -7.07
C SER A 121 17.57 2.17 -6.59
N ARG A 122 17.60 0.97 -7.15
CA ARG A 122 18.57 -0.10 -6.88
C ARG A 122 18.56 -1.12 -7.99
N GLN A 123 19.63 -1.86 -8.13
CA GLN A 123 19.67 -3.00 -9.05
C GLN A 123 18.64 -4.06 -8.62
N VAL A 124 17.89 -4.56 -9.57
CA VAL A 124 16.91 -5.64 -9.38
C VAL A 124 17.63 -6.95 -9.66
N THR A 125 17.71 -7.81 -8.65
CA THR A 125 18.32 -9.14 -8.73
C THR A 125 17.27 -10.23 -8.58
N GLY A 126 17.58 -11.44 -9.05
CA GLY A 126 16.65 -12.58 -8.98
C GLY A 126 15.58 -12.57 -10.07
N VAL A 127 14.66 -13.51 -9.97
CA VAL A 127 13.56 -13.72 -10.92
C VAL A 127 12.38 -12.82 -10.56
N VAL A 128 11.93 -11.99 -11.51
CA VAL A 128 10.77 -11.12 -11.32
C VAL A 128 9.49 -11.96 -11.25
N LYS A 129 8.79 -11.91 -10.13
CA LYS A 129 7.52 -12.63 -9.90
C LYS A 129 6.29 -11.80 -10.21
N ASN A 130 6.27 -10.56 -9.80
CA ASN A 130 5.20 -9.63 -10.16
C ASN A 130 5.66 -8.17 -10.08
N VAL A 131 4.91 -7.31 -10.76
CA VAL A 131 5.08 -5.87 -10.71
C VAL A 131 3.77 -5.20 -10.36
N THR A 132 3.79 -4.37 -9.31
CA THR A 132 2.65 -3.56 -8.88
C THR A 132 2.90 -2.11 -9.25
N VAL A 133 1.94 -1.53 -9.98
CA VAL A 133 1.93 -0.10 -10.32
C VAL A 133 0.92 0.59 -9.42
N SER A 134 1.36 1.62 -8.70
CA SER A 134 0.53 2.35 -7.76
C SER A 134 0.65 3.86 -7.91
N GLN A 135 -0.39 4.60 -7.55
CA GLN A 135 -0.36 6.06 -7.55
C GLN A 135 -0.42 6.61 -6.12
N SER A 136 0.51 7.52 -5.81
CA SER A 136 0.50 8.26 -4.55
C SER A 136 0.87 9.72 -4.80
N CYS A 137 0.08 10.65 -4.26
CA CYS A 137 0.32 12.10 -4.34
C CYS A 137 0.56 12.63 -5.77
N GLY A 138 -0.10 12.01 -6.76
CA GLY A 138 0.00 12.38 -8.17
C GLY A 138 1.22 11.80 -8.91
N LYS A 139 2.05 11.01 -8.24
CA LYS A 139 3.17 10.28 -8.83
C LYS A 139 2.83 8.81 -8.97
N TRP A 140 3.39 8.16 -9.98
CA TRP A 140 3.30 6.72 -10.18
C TRP A 140 4.57 6.04 -9.65
N TYR A 141 4.38 4.90 -9.04
CA TYR A 141 5.43 4.07 -8.47
C TYR A 141 5.30 2.66 -9.00
N ILE A 142 6.42 1.99 -9.17
CA ILE A 142 6.50 0.57 -9.44
C ILE A 142 7.15 -0.13 -8.25
N SER A 143 6.54 -1.24 -7.85
CA SER A 143 7.11 -2.18 -6.88
C SER A 143 7.34 -3.51 -7.60
N ILE A 144 8.56 -3.95 -7.64
CA ILE A 144 8.99 -5.17 -8.33
C ILE A 144 9.25 -6.21 -7.25
N GLN A 145 8.53 -7.31 -7.29
CA GLN A 145 8.78 -8.47 -6.44
C GLN A 145 9.67 -9.45 -7.16
N THR A 146 10.77 -9.81 -6.53
CA THR A 146 11.70 -10.81 -7.05
C THR A 146 11.83 -11.99 -6.09
N GLU A 147 12.23 -13.10 -6.62
CA GLU A 147 12.63 -14.30 -5.89
C GLU A 147 14.09 -14.60 -6.20
N SER A 148 14.87 -14.82 -5.17
CA SER A 148 16.27 -15.22 -5.29
C SER A 148 16.59 -16.24 -4.21
N GLU A 149 17.42 -17.21 -4.53
CA GLU A 149 18.01 -18.10 -3.56
C GLU A 149 19.11 -17.35 -2.80
N VAL A 150 19.05 -17.38 -1.49
CA VAL A 150 20.06 -16.75 -0.62
C VAL A 150 20.47 -17.80 0.41
N SER A 151 21.75 -17.96 0.62
CA SER A 151 22.25 -18.74 1.73
C SER A 151 21.77 -18.17 3.07
N THR A 152 21.54 -19.00 4.05
CA THR A 152 21.15 -18.54 5.39
C THR A 152 22.20 -17.55 5.90
N PRO A 153 21.83 -16.28 6.14
CA PRO A 153 22.81 -15.29 6.59
C PRO A 153 23.28 -15.62 8.00
N VAL A 154 24.59 -15.64 8.19
CA VAL A 154 25.20 -15.70 9.52
C VAL A 154 25.45 -14.27 9.99
N HIS A 155 24.92 -13.91 11.15
CA HIS A 155 25.11 -12.56 11.68
C HIS A 155 26.56 -12.39 12.17
N PRO A 156 27.25 -11.30 11.79
CA PRO A 156 28.66 -11.09 12.17
C PRO A 156 28.86 -10.83 13.68
N SER A 157 27.81 -10.38 14.38
CA SER A 157 27.84 -10.18 15.83
C SER A 157 27.17 -11.34 16.55
N ALA A 158 27.66 -11.71 17.72
CA ALA A 158 27.04 -12.65 18.65
C ALA A 158 26.24 -11.95 19.75
N SER A 159 26.16 -10.61 19.75
CA SER A 159 25.52 -9.85 20.81
C SER A 159 24.00 -9.95 20.80
N MET A 160 23.42 -9.88 21.99
CA MET A 160 21.97 -9.81 22.21
C MET A 160 21.62 -8.47 22.84
N VAL A 161 20.43 -7.94 22.54
CA VAL A 161 19.94 -6.68 23.10
C VAL A 161 18.45 -6.75 23.39
N GLY A 162 18.04 -6.22 24.53
CA GLY A 162 16.65 -5.91 24.84
C GLY A 162 16.28 -4.55 24.25
N LEU A 163 15.09 -4.42 23.66
CA LEU A 163 14.57 -3.17 23.13
C LEU A 163 13.21 -2.88 23.76
N ASP A 164 13.14 -1.77 24.50
CA ASP A 164 11.89 -1.19 25.00
C ASP A 164 11.44 -0.07 24.07
N ALA A 165 10.21 -0.19 23.55
CA ALA A 165 9.59 0.80 22.67
C ALA A 165 8.64 1.71 23.46
N GLY A 166 8.96 3.00 23.53
CA GLY A 166 8.24 3.96 24.36
C GLY A 166 7.62 5.14 23.59
N VAL A 167 6.87 5.96 24.32
CA VAL A 167 6.24 7.18 23.78
C VAL A 167 7.18 8.40 23.93
N ALA A 168 7.85 8.55 25.07
CA ALA A 168 8.78 9.66 25.31
C ALA A 168 10.08 9.50 24.52
N LYS A 169 10.64 8.31 24.52
CA LYS A 169 11.75 7.87 23.68
C LYS A 169 11.23 6.86 22.69
N LEU A 170 11.71 6.88 21.44
CA LEU A 170 11.23 5.93 20.43
C LEU A 170 11.59 4.49 20.81
N ALA A 171 12.84 4.30 21.25
CA ALA A 171 13.33 3.02 21.75
C ALA A 171 14.52 3.25 22.69
N THR A 172 14.63 2.40 23.71
CA THR A 172 15.78 2.31 24.60
C THR A 172 16.31 0.88 24.53
N LEU A 173 17.60 0.73 24.32
CA LEU A 173 18.27 -0.56 24.31
C LEU A 173 18.82 -0.89 25.69
N SER A 174 18.98 -2.18 26.00
CA SER A 174 19.56 -2.66 27.26
C SER A 174 21.03 -2.30 27.42
N ASP A 175 21.73 -1.92 26.35
CA ASP A 175 23.10 -1.39 26.37
C ASP A 175 23.17 0.12 26.69
N GLY A 176 22.04 0.76 26.97
CA GLY A 176 21.94 2.19 27.27
C GLY A 176 21.73 3.08 26.03
N THR A 177 21.76 2.53 24.83
CA THR A 177 21.50 3.29 23.59
C THR A 177 20.06 3.80 23.55
N VAL A 178 19.85 5.08 23.27
CA VAL A 178 18.53 5.71 23.19
C VAL A 178 18.29 6.28 21.81
N PHE A 179 17.12 5.99 21.25
CA PHE A 179 16.63 6.59 20.02
C PHE A 179 15.49 7.58 20.31
N GLU A 180 15.74 8.85 20.01
CA GLU A 180 14.77 9.92 20.20
C GLU A 180 13.66 9.90 19.14
N PRO A 181 12.42 10.33 19.47
CA PRO A 181 11.35 10.38 18.48
C PRO A 181 11.56 11.52 17.47
N VAL A 182 11.38 11.23 16.18
CA VAL A 182 11.58 12.22 15.10
C VAL A 182 10.52 13.34 15.09
N ASN A 183 9.36 13.14 15.73
CA ASN A 183 8.25 14.10 15.87
C ASN A 183 7.86 14.84 14.56
N SER A 184 7.93 14.13 13.44
CA SER A 184 7.74 14.70 12.10
C SER A 184 6.37 15.37 11.91
N PHE A 185 5.32 14.84 12.56
CA PHE A 185 3.99 15.44 12.53
C PHE A 185 3.96 16.77 13.29
N GLN A 186 4.45 16.79 14.53
CA GLN A 186 4.48 17.97 15.40
C GLN A 186 5.24 19.13 14.74
N LYS A 187 6.42 18.86 14.15
CA LYS A 187 7.21 19.84 13.40
C LYS A 187 6.47 20.47 12.22
N ASN A 188 5.54 19.74 11.62
CA ASN A 188 4.77 20.19 10.46
C ASN A 188 3.33 20.61 10.77
N GLN A 189 2.88 20.52 12.02
CA GLN A 189 1.50 20.75 12.45
C GLN A 189 1.01 22.17 12.09
N LYS A 190 1.78 23.20 12.40
CA LYS A 190 1.45 24.60 12.06
C LYS A 190 1.26 24.80 10.55
N LYS A 191 2.16 24.19 9.74
CA LYS A 191 2.08 24.24 8.27
C LYS A 191 0.85 23.51 7.75
N LEU A 192 0.55 22.33 8.31
CA LEU A 192 -0.63 21.56 7.95
C LEU A 192 -1.92 22.33 8.26
N ALA A 193 -2.06 22.89 9.45
CA ALA A 193 -3.20 23.69 9.87
C ALA A 193 -3.43 24.90 8.95
N ARG A 194 -2.35 25.60 8.55
CA ARG A 194 -2.42 26.70 7.58
C ARG A 194 -2.96 26.24 6.22
N LEU A 195 -2.44 25.13 5.69
CA LEU A 195 -2.90 24.59 4.41
C LEU A 195 -4.36 24.11 4.46
N GLN A 196 -4.80 23.55 5.58
CA GLN A 196 -6.20 23.12 5.80
C GLN A 196 -7.14 24.33 5.86
N ARG A 197 -6.80 25.40 6.60
CA ARG A 197 -7.56 26.65 6.61
C ARG A 197 -7.65 27.29 5.22
N GLN A 198 -6.58 27.22 4.42
CA GLN A 198 -6.61 27.68 3.03
C GLN A 198 -7.52 26.80 2.16
N LEU A 199 -7.62 25.50 2.42
CA LEU A 199 -8.50 24.59 1.69
C LEU A 199 -9.98 24.87 2.00
N SER A 200 -10.34 25.08 3.28
CA SER A 200 -11.73 25.35 3.70
C SER A 200 -12.32 26.61 3.06
N ARG A 201 -11.48 27.60 2.74
CA ARG A 201 -11.89 28.86 2.08
C ARG A 201 -12.10 28.73 0.57
N LYS A 202 -11.88 27.54 -0.02
CA LYS A 202 -11.99 27.35 -1.47
C LYS A 202 -13.29 26.62 -1.83
N VAL A 203 -13.86 26.98 -2.96
CA VAL A 203 -15.03 26.28 -3.50
C VAL A 203 -14.68 24.81 -3.71
N LYS A 204 -15.44 23.93 -3.05
CA LYS A 204 -15.24 22.48 -3.07
C LYS A 204 -15.26 21.95 -4.51
N PHE A 205 -14.31 21.09 -4.82
CA PHE A 205 -14.08 20.47 -6.13
C PHE A 205 -13.57 21.43 -7.24
N SER A 206 -13.45 22.74 -7.01
CA SER A 206 -12.80 23.65 -7.96
C SER A 206 -11.35 23.25 -8.23
N ASN A 207 -10.77 23.73 -9.33
CA ASN A 207 -9.37 23.49 -9.66
C ASN A 207 -8.42 24.01 -8.55
N ASN A 208 -8.73 25.16 -7.96
CA ASN A 208 -7.95 25.73 -6.86
C ASN A 208 -8.06 24.90 -5.59
N TRP A 209 -9.24 24.37 -5.27
CA TRP A 209 -9.41 23.42 -4.17
C TRP A 209 -8.60 22.15 -4.40
N GLN A 210 -8.64 21.59 -5.62
CA GLN A 210 -7.86 20.39 -5.95
C GLN A 210 -6.35 20.62 -5.89
N LYS A 211 -5.87 21.80 -6.34
CA LYS A 211 -4.46 22.19 -6.21
C LYS A 211 -4.04 22.27 -4.73
N GLN A 212 -4.89 22.86 -3.89
CA GLN A 212 -4.63 22.98 -2.45
C GLN A 212 -4.67 21.62 -1.75
N LYS A 213 -5.64 20.78 -2.07
CA LYS A 213 -5.72 19.39 -1.56
C LYS A 213 -4.45 18.59 -1.88
N ARG A 214 -3.90 18.74 -3.10
CA ARG A 214 -2.63 18.10 -3.47
C ARG A 214 -1.44 18.58 -2.63
N LYS A 215 -1.40 19.86 -2.23
CA LYS A 215 -0.35 20.37 -1.30
C LYS A 215 -0.43 19.71 0.06
N ILE A 216 -1.64 19.54 0.60
CA ILE A 216 -1.87 18.84 1.87
C ILE A 216 -1.46 17.36 1.76
N GLN A 217 -1.86 16.67 0.70
CA GLN A 217 -1.48 15.27 0.46
C GLN A 217 0.04 15.09 0.38
N ARG A 218 0.74 16.01 -0.31
CA ARG A 218 2.21 16.00 -0.39
C ARG A 218 2.86 16.22 0.97
N LEU A 219 2.31 17.11 1.81
CA LEU A 219 2.82 17.32 3.16
C LEU A 219 2.65 16.09 4.04
N HIS A 220 1.47 15.45 4.00
CA HIS A 220 1.28 14.16 4.71
C HIS A 220 2.24 13.08 4.22
N SER A 221 2.46 12.98 2.92
CA SER A 221 3.44 12.04 2.35
C SER A 221 4.86 12.34 2.82
N CYS A 222 5.25 13.61 2.89
CA CYS A 222 6.55 14.04 3.40
C CYS A 222 6.72 13.64 4.88
N ILE A 223 5.72 13.92 5.71
CA ILE A 223 5.71 13.54 7.14
C ILE A 223 5.87 12.01 7.30
N ALA A 224 5.11 11.25 6.52
CA ALA A 224 5.18 9.78 6.54
C ALA A 224 6.55 9.26 6.07
N ASN A 225 7.14 9.88 5.05
CA ASN A 225 8.45 9.47 4.54
C ASN A 225 9.58 9.78 5.53
N ILE A 226 9.56 10.95 6.20
CA ILE A 226 10.53 11.28 7.25
C ILE A 226 10.49 10.23 8.36
N ARG A 227 9.28 9.86 8.82
CA ARG A 227 9.12 8.84 9.85
C ARG A 227 9.62 7.48 9.39
N ARG A 228 9.26 7.07 8.17
CA ARG A 228 9.70 5.79 7.60
C ARG A 228 11.21 5.71 7.44
N ASP A 229 11.84 6.75 6.90
CA ASP A 229 13.30 6.82 6.76
C ASP A 229 14.00 6.71 8.11
N TYR A 230 13.50 7.43 9.10
CA TYR A 230 14.06 7.38 10.45
C TYR A 230 13.92 5.97 11.06
N LEU A 231 12.74 5.36 10.98
CA LEU A 231 12.52 3.99 11.49
C LEU A 231 13.42 2.98 10.77
N HIS A 232 13.60 3.10 9.45
CA HIS A 232 14.52 2.23 8.72
C HIS A 232 15.99 2.41 9.18
N LYS A 233 16.40 3.63 9.47
CA LYS A 233 17.75 3.88 10.01
C LYS A 233 17.93 3.23 11.39
N VAL A 234 16.97 3.45 12.30
CA VAL A 234 16.99 2.85 13.63
C VAL A 234 17.03 1.33 13.55
N THR A 235 16.08 0.72 12.84
CA THR A 235 16.01 -0.75 12.71
C THR A 235 17.26 -1.33 12.05
N THR A 236 17.81 -0.65 11.04
CA THR A 236 19.06 -1.08 10.39
C THR A 236 20.23 -1.01 11.35
N THR A 237 20.34 0.04 12.16
CA THR A 237 21.42 0.17 13.16
C THR A 237 21.32 -0.96 14.18
N VAL A 238 20.14 -1.19 14.74
CA VAL A 238 19.95 -2.24 15.75
C VAL A 238 20.23 -3.63 15.16
N SER A 239 19.67 -3.94 13.98
CA SER A 239 19.83 -5.25 13.35
C SER A 239 21.22 -5.54 12.78
N LYS A 240 22.05 -4.52 12.55
CA LYS A 240 23.46 -4.71 12.16
C LYS A 240 24.38 -4.98 13.34
N ASN A 241 24.04 -4.46 14.50
CA ASN A 241 24.89 -4.53 15.68
C ASN A 241 24.60 -5.76 16.54
N HIS A 242 23.39 -6.31 16.46
CA HIS A 242 22.95 -7.37 17.37
C HIS A 242 22.32 -8.55 16.59
N ALA A 243 22.77 -9.76 16.91
CA ALA A 243 22.26 -11.00 16.32
C ALA A 243 20.87 -11.37 16.83
N MET A 244 20.59 -11.04 18.10
CA MET A 244 19.30 -11.30 18.74
C MET A 244 18.75 -10.01 19.34
N ILE A 245 17.47 -9.74 19.06
CA ILE A 245 16.76 -8.58 19.57
C ILE A 245 15.52 -9.08 20.31
N VAL A 246 15.46 -8.84 21.61
CA VAL A 246 14.33 -9.19 22.46
C VAL A 246 13.43 -7.97 22.62
N ILE A 247 12.15 -8.13 22.33
CA ILE A 247 11.14 -7.06 22.43
C ILE A 247 9.96 -7.52 23.28
N GLU A 248 9.30 -6.58 23.94
CA GLU A 248 8.04 -6.86 24.63
C GLU A 248 6.89 -7.07 23.66
N ASP A 249 5.97 -7.99 23.98
CA ASP A 249 4.71 -8.18 23.25
C ASP A 249 3.68 -7.11 23.62
N LEU A 250 3.88 -5.90 23.11
CA LEU A 250 3.05 -4.74 23.43
C LEU A 250 1.79 -4.69 22.56
N LYS A 251 0.64 -4.54 23.18
CA LYS A 251 -0.62 -4.21 22.51
C LYS A 251 -0.68 -2.72 22.16
N VAL A 252 0.08 -2.30 21.15
CA VAL A 252 0.22 -0.90 20.72
C VAL A 252 -1.14 -0.19 20.50
N SER A 253 -2.15 -0.94 20.04
CA SER A 253 -3.51 -0.40 19.88
C SER A 253 -4.13 0.07 21.19
N ASN A 254 -3.76 -0.52 22.32
CA ASN A 254 -4.25 -0.10 23.64
C ASN A 254 -3.45 1.10 24.16
N MET A 255 -2.15 1.16 23.89
CA MET A 255 -1.29 2.28 24.30
C MET A 255 -1.64 3.59 23.59
N SER A 256 -2.21 3.53 22.38
CA SER A 256 -2.62 4.71 21.62
C SER A 256 -3.99 5.25 21.99
N LYS A 257 -4.75 4.53 22.80
CA LYS A 257 -6.04 5.01 23.30
C LYS A 257 -5.77 6.04 24.40
N SER A 258 -6.22 7.28 24.17
CA SER A 258 -6.17 8.33 25.18
C SER A 258 -6.98 7.91 26.40
N ALA A 259 -6.43 8.09 27.60
CA ALA A 259 -7.16 7.96 28.84
C ALA A 259 -8.21 9.08 29.04
N ALA A 260 -8.24 10.08 28.17
CA ALA A 260 -9.22 11.17 28.16
C ALA A 260 -10.58 10.72 27.60
N GLY A 261 -11.26 9.83 28.27
CA GLY A 261 -12.57 9.32 27.86
C GLY A 261 -13.24 8.40 28.89
N THR A 262 -12.54 8.13 29.96
CA THR A 262 -13.14 7.50 31.17
C THR A 262 -13.32 8.56 32.24
N VAL A 263 -14.29 9.45 32.03
CA VAL A 263 -14.96 10.08 33.17
C VAL A 263 -16.09 9.13 33.55
N SER A 264 -15.87 8.47 34.66
CA SER A 264 -16.90 7.71 35.41
C SER A 264 -18.10 8.59 35.71
#